data_2e7e33680cc328e9638bfb8154ef62e7
#
_entry.id   2e7e33680cc328e9638bfb8154ef62e7
#
_cell.length_a   1.000
_cell.length_b   1.000
_cell.length_c   1.000
_cell.angle_alpha   90.00
_cell.angle_beta   90.00
_cell.angle_gamma   90.00
#
_symmetry.space_group_name_H-M   'P 1'
#
loop_
_entity.id
_entity.type
_entity.pdbx_description
1 polymer ?
#
loop_
_entity_poly.entity_id
_entity_poly.type
_entity_poly.pdbx_seq_one_letter_code
_entity_poly.pdbx_strand_id
1 'polypeptide(L)'
;EELMRTGAFLAVVDATHPYAVEVTEHIKESAKKTNLPYLRLSRSTAAEREIAEHEWMIHTVADTQECVKLLSSLPGNILLTTGSKELHAYAVREEIRKRLFVRVLPGVESIEICHREQIPGKQIIAMQGPFGTELNEALIRQYDIGVLVTKESGQAGGFPEKIRAAE
;
A
#
# COMPACT_ATOMS: atom_id res chain seq x y z
N GLU A 1 -24.51 -9.17 -13.87
CA GLU A 1 -25.39 -8.64 -14.93
C GLU A 1 -26.68 -9.46 -15.01
N GLU A 2 -26.62 -10.78 -15.14
CA GLU A 2 -27.80 -11.65 -15.22
C GLU A 2 -28.75 -11.45 -14.03
N LEU A 3 -28.24 -11.44 -12.81
CA LEU A 3 -29.02 -11.20 -11.60
C LEU A 3 -29.74 -9.84 -11.64
N MET A 4 -29.08 -8.80 -12.14
CA MET A 4 -29.67 -7.46 -12.27
C MET A 4 -30.77 -7.39 -13.34
N ARG A 5 -30.71 -8.24 -14.36
CA ARG A 5 -31.68 -8.30 -15.45
C ARG A 5 -32.92 -9.09 -15.07
N THR A 6 -32.74 -10.15 -14.28
CA THR A 6 -33.84 -11.07 -13.88
C THR A 6 -34.51 -10.70 -12.56
N GLY A 7 -33.86 -9.91 -11.73
CA GLY A 7 -34.37 -9.47 -10.44
C GLY A 7 -35.17 -8.15 -10.52
N ALA A 8 -36.12 -7.97 -9.63
CA ALA A 8 -36.90 -6.74 -9.50
C ALA A 8 -36.18 -5.71 -8.63
N PHE A 9 -34.98 -5.28 -9.07
CA PHE A 9 -34.17 -4.29 -8.33
C PHE A 9 -34.55 -2.86 -8.75
N LEU A 10 -34.58 -1.94 -7.79
CA LEU A 10 -34.83 -0.52 -8.02
C LEU A 10 -33.54 0.27 -8.25
N ALA A 11 -32.43 -0.19 -7.70
CA ALA A 11 -31.13 0.42 -7.83
C ALA A 11 -30.02 -0.58 -7.47
N VAL A 12 -28.79 -0.25 -7.85
CA VAL A 12 -27.57 -0.94 -7.43
C VAL A 12 -26.82 -0.04 -6.47
N VAL A 13 -26.57 -0.51 -5.24
CA VAL A 13 -25.74 0.20 -4.26
C VAL A 13 -24.41 -0.52 -4.17
N ASP A 14 -23.36 0.14 -4.65
CA ASP A 14 -21.99 -0.37 -4.56
C ASP A 14 -21.34 0.10 -3.25
N ALA A 15 -21.19 -0.81 -2.32
CA ALA A 15 -20.50 -0.62 -1.03
C ALA A 15 -19.18 -1.39 -0.96
N THR A 16 -18.58 -1.74 -2.10
CA THR A 16 -17.29 -2.43 -2.16
C THR A 16 -16.16 -1.54 -1.63
N HIS A 17 -15.05 -2.17 -1.25
CA HIS A 17 -13.89 -1.45 -0.75
C HIS A 17 -13.39 -0.43 -1.79
N PRO A 18 -12.93 0.78 -1.38
CA PRO A 18 -12.43 1.82 -2.31
C PRO A 18 -11.42 1.31 -3.34
N TYR A 19 -10.56 0.37 -2.95
CA TYR A 19 -9.53 -0.21 -3.84
C TYR A 19 -9.99 -1.38 -4.71
N ALA A 20 -11.25 -1.76 -4.65
CA ALA A 20 -11.83 -2.78 -5.52
C ALA A 20 -12.21 -2.18 -6.88
N VAL A 21 -11.26 -1.53 -7.57
CA VAL A 21 -11.49 -0.74 -8.79
C VAL A 21 -12.14 -1.58 -9.88
N GLU A 22 -11.60 -2.76 -10.19
CA GLU A 22 -12.14 -3.66 -11.23
C GLU A 22 -13.58 -4.08 -10.92
N VAL A 23 -13.85 -4.46 -9.66
CA VAL A 23 -15.19 -4.87 -9.22
C VAL A 23 -16.17 -3.71 -9.34
N THR A 24 -15.75 -2.51 -8.93
CA THR A 24 -16.53 -1.28 -9.03
C THR A 24 -16.89 -0.97 -10.49
N GLU A 25 -15.94 -1.00 -11.41
CA GLU A 25 -16.20 -0.75 -12.83
C GLU A 25 -17.11 -1.82 -13.44
N HIS A 26 -16.94 -3.09 -13.12
CA HIS A 26 -17.84 -4.16 -13.58
C HIS A 26 -19.27 -3.99 -13.07
N ILE A 27 -19.45 -3.59 -11.79
CA ILE A 27 -20.78 -3.33 -11.21
C ILE A 27 -21.44 -2.13 -11.94
N LYS A 28 -20.69 -1.05 -12.14
CA LYS A 28 -21.13 0.16 -12.81
C LYS A 28 -21.54 -0.09 -14.26
N GLU A 29 -20.72 -0.84 -15.01
CA GLU A 29 -21.06 -1.25 -16.36
C GLU A 29 -22.32 -2.12 -16.42
N SER A 30 -22.45 -3.08 -15.51
CA SER A 30 -23.61 -3.97 -15.42
C SER A 30 -24.88 -3.20 -15.08
N ALA A 31 -24.82 -2.24 -14.15
CA ALA A 31 -25.92 -1.36 -13.83
C ALA A 31 -26.34 -0.52 -15.05
N LYS A 32 -25.37 0.02 -15.79
CA LYS A 32 -25.64 0.77 -17.04
C LYS A 32 -26.32 -0.08 -18.10
N LYS A 33 -25.84 -1.31 -18.32
CA LYS A 33 -26.43 -2.26 -19.32
C LYS A 33 -27.85 -2.70 -18.96
N THR A 34 -28.20 -2.72 -17.67
CA THR A 34 -29.51 -3.10 -17.17
C THR A 34 -30.43 -1.91 -16.89
N ASN A 35 -29.97 -0.69 -17.20
CA ASN A 35 -30.66 0.58 -16.96
C ASN A 35 -31.11 0.76 -15.50
N LEU A 36 -30.33 0.25 -14.55
CA LEU A 36 -30.55 0.45 -13.12
C LEU A 36 -29.77 1.66 -12.61
N PRO A 37 -30.37 2.50 -11.75
CA PRO A 37 -29.64 3.55 -11.05
C PRO A 37 -28.46 2.96 -10.27
N TYR A 38 -27.25 3.56 -10.42
CA TYR A 38 -26.05 3.18 -9.70
C TYR A 38 -25.73 4.23 -8.63
N LEU A 39 -25.54 3.76 -7.41
CA LEU A 39 -25.16 4.58 -6.25
C LEU A 39 -23.85 4.02 -5.66
N ARG A 40 -22.85 4.89 -5.49
CA ARG A 40 -21.61 4.54 -4.77
C ARG A 40 -21.69 4.99 -3.33
N LEU A 41 -21.62 4.04 -2.39
CA LEU A 41 -21.47 4.36 -0.97
C LEU A 41 -19.96 4.53 -0.66
N SER A 42 -19.50 5.77 -0.69
CA SER A 42 -18.13 6.10 -0.26
C SER A 42 -18.13 6.43 1.22
N ARG A 43 -17.22 5.76 1.96
CA ARG A 43 -16.89 6.11 3.34
C ARG A 43 -15.47 6.64 3.33
N SER A 44 -15.21 7.75 4.03
CA SER A 44 -13.80 8.12 4.25
C SER A 44 -13.12 6.98 4.99
N THR A 45 -12.04 6.47 4.43
CA THR A 45 -11.26 5.41 5.06
C THR A 45 -10.49 5.97 6.26
N ALA A 46 -10.12 5.10 7.20
CA ALA A 46 -9.21 5.54 8.28
C ALA A 46 -7.92 6.11 7.68
N ALA A 47 -7.47 5.55 6.55
CA ALA A 47 -6.31 6.02 5.81
C ALA A 47 -6.48 7.46 5.30
N GLU A 48 -7.61 7.81 4.69
CA GLU A 48 -7.86 9.18 4.22
C GLU A 48 -7.84 10.21 5.37
N ARG A 49 -8.31 9.83 6.55
CA ARG A 49 -8.26 10.70 7.74
C ARG A 49 -6.84 10.86 8.25
N GLU A 50 -6.10 9.77 8.40
CA GLU A 50 -4.69 9.81 8.80
C GLU A 50 -3.84 10.64 7.82
N ILE A 51 -4.07 10.50 6.50
CA ILE A 51 -3.40 11.31 5.49
C ILE A 51 -3.73 12.80 5.68
N ALA A 52 -5.01 13.16 5.89
CA ALA A 52 -5.41 14.54 6.06
C ALA A 52 -4.86 15.18 7.36
N GLU A 53 -4.75 14.40 8.43
CA GLU A 53 -4.18 14.86 9.71
C GLU A 53 -2.65 15.05 9.64
N HIS A 54 -1.96 14.32 8.74
CA HIS A 54 -0.50 14.30 8.63
C HIS A 54 0.02 14.74 7.25
N GLU A 55 -0.77 15.56 6.53
CA GLU A 55 -0.46 16.00 5.15
C GLU A 55 0.95 16.64 5.03
N TRP A 56 1.43 17.27 6.09
CA TRP A 56 2.75 17.94 6.12
C TRP A 56 3.95 16.98 5.99
N MET A 57 3.78 15.69 6.28
CA MET A 57 4.85 14.69 6.19
C MET A 57 4.55 13.55 5.20
N ILE A 58 3.33 13.49 4.65
CA ILE A 58 2.90 12.42 3.76
C ILE A 58 2.97 12.86 2.31
N HIS A 59 3.68 12.09 1.50
CA HIS A 59 3.70 12.24 0.05
C HIS A 59 2.90 11.11 -0.59
N THR A 60 1.76 11.43 -1.19
CA THR A 60 0.98 10.47 -1.96
C THR A 60 1.47 10.46 -3.41
N VAL A 61 1.73 9.28 -3.94
CA VAL A 61 2.20 9.05 -5.30
C VAL A 61 1.29 8.07 -6.03
N ALA A 62 1.15 8.22 -7.34
CA ALA A 62 0.22 7.43 -8.13
C ALA A 62 0.71 5.98 -8.35
N ASP A 63 2.01 5.80 -8.47
CA ASP A 63 2.61 4.49 -8.76
C ASP A 63 4.03 4.34 -8.20
N THR A 64 4.59 3.14 -8.38
CA THR A 64 5.94 2.79 -7.94
C THR A 64 7.02 3.61 -8.64
N GLN A 65 6.83 4.02 -9.89
CA GLN A 65 7.83 4.78 -10.65
C GLN A 65 7.92 6.22 -10.12
N GLU A 66 6.80 6.83 -9.81
CA GLU A 66 6.75 8.14 -9.17
C GLU A 66 7.37 8.08 -7.77
N CYS A 67 7.07 7.03 -6.99
CA CYS A 67 7.70 6.79 -5.70
C CYS A 67 9.23 6.73 -5.81
N VAL A 68 9.76 5.96 -6.74
CA VAL A 68 11.20 5.82 -6.98
C VAL A 68 11.86 7.15 -7.36
N LYS A 69 11.19 7.99 -8.17
CA LYS A 69 11.69 9.34 -8.49
C LYS A 69 11.78 10.21 -7.23
N LEU A 70 10.73 10.20 -6.40
CA LEU A 70 10.70 10.96 -5.15
C LEU A 70 11.81 10.50 -4.20
N LEU A 71 11.99 9.19 -4.03
CA LEU A 71 13.02 8.60 -3.16
C LEU A 71 14.45 9.00 -3.56
N SER A 72 14.69 9.28 -4.84
CA SER A 72 15.99 9.75 -5.32
C SER A 72 16.33 11.17 -4.79
N SER A 73 15.34 11.97 -4.41
CA SER A 73 15.53 13.32 -3.85
C SER A 73 15.49 13.37 -2.33
N LEU A 74 15.03 12.32 -1.66
CA LEU A 74 14.91 12.26 -0.21
C LEU A 74 16.15 11.58 0.42
N PRO A 75 16.70 12.13 1.50
CA PRO A 75 17.83 11.53 2.22
C PRO A 75 17.39 10.40 3.16
N GLY A 76 18.38 9.70 3.75
CA GLY A 76 18.18 8.71 4.81
C GLY A 76 17.87 7.30 4.29
N ASN A 77 17.84 6.35 5.22
CA ASN A 77 17.45 4.97 4.92
C ASN A 77 15.95 4.85 4.66
N ILE A 78 15.56 3.86 3.89
CA ILE A 78 14.20 3.67 3.41
C ILE A 78 13.65 2.36 3.98
N LEU A 79 12.55 2.42 4.74
CA LEU A 79 11.79 1.23 5.13
C LEU A 79 10.69 0.95 4.10
N LEU A 80 10.91 -0.04 3.25
CA LEU A 80 9.95 -0.47 2.24
C LEU A 80 9.00 -1.53 2.81
N THR A 81 7.72 -1.22 2.93
CA THR A 81 6.70 -2.11 3.52
C THR A 81 5.64 -2.57 2.51
N THR A 82 5.94 -2.46 1.21
CA THR A 82 5.04 -2.85 0.12
C THR A 82 5.11 -4.33 -0.24
N GLY A 83 5.99 -5.09 0.44
CA GLY A 83 6.26 -6.49 0.15
C GLY A 83 7.28 -6.69 -0.97
N SER A 84 7.46 -7.95 -1.39
CA SER A 84 8.53 -8.33 -2.35
C SER A 84 8.15 -8.15 -3.83
N LYS A 85 6.87 -8.14 -4.17
CA LYS A 85 6.42 -8.19 -5.58
C LYS A 85 6.91 -7.03 -6.45
N GLU A 86 7.00 -5.83 -5.88
CA GLU A 86 7.42 -4.62 -6.58
C GLU A 86 8.88 -4.23 -6.28
N LEU A 87 9.59 -5.07 -5.53
CA LEU A 87 10.94 -4.76 -5.04
C LEU A 87 11.91 -4.41 -6.18
N HIS A 88 11.81 -5.09 -7.32
CA HIS A 88 12.66 -4.84 -8.50
C HIS A 88 12.67 -3.36 -8.90
N ALA A 89 11.50 -2.71 -8.95
CA ALA A 89 11.40 -1.32 -9.36
C ALA A 89 12.20 -0.35 -8.46
N TYR A 90 12.31 -0.66 -7.18
CA TYR A 90 13.11 0.11 -6.22
C TYR A 90 14.59 -0.27 -6.28
N ALA A 91 14.89 -1.56 -6.42
CA ALA A 91 16.24 -2.10 -6.32
C ALA A 91 17.11 -1.88 -7.56
N VAL A 92 16.50 -1.64 -8.74
CA VAL A 92 17.22 -1.38 -9.99
C VAL A 92 18.11 -0.15 -9.90
N ARG A 93 17.78 0.83 -9.06
CA ARG A 93 18.61 1.99 -8.79
C ARG A 93 19.55 1.71 -7.60
N GLU A 94 20.83 1.64 -7.86
CA GLU A 94 21.83 1.31 -6.86
C GLU A 94 21.84 2.26 -5.67
N GLU A 95 21.65 3.56 -5.90
CA GLU A 95 21.59 4.59 -4.86
C GLU A 95 20.40 4.41 -3.92
N ILE A 96 19.27 3.88 -4.41
CA ILE A 96 18.11 3.53 -3.58
C ILE A 96 18.36 2.19 -2.90
N ARG A 97 18.78 1.16 -3.66
CA ARG A 97 19.01 -0.20 -3.15
C ARG A 97 19.92 -0.22 -1.93
N LYS A 98 20.98 0.57 -1.91
CA LYS A 98 21.94 0.65 -0.78
C LYS A 98 21.29 1.14 0.52
N ARG A 99 20.20 1.87 0.44
CA ARG A 99 19.47 2.46 1.57
C ARG A 99 18.20 1.70 1.94
N LEU A 100 17.79 0.68 1.15
CA LEU A 100 16.57 -0.09 1.38
C LEU A 100 16.70 -1.02 2.57
N PHE A 101 15.76 -0.93 3.49
CA PHE A 101 15.40 -1.95 4.45
C PHE A 101 14.04 -2.50 4.04
N VAL A 102 13.96 -3.78 3.71
CA VAL A 102 12.79 -4.35 3.03
C VAL A 102 12.04 -5.25 3.99
N ARG A 103 10.80 -4.89 4.31
CA ARG A 103 9.92 -5.73 5.13
C ARG A 103 9.04 -6.59 4.24
N VAL A 104 9.23 -7.90 4.33
CA VAL A 104 8.56 -8.93 3.52
C VAL A 104 7.96 -10.02 4.40
N LEU A 105 7.08 -10.83 3.82
CA LEU A 105 6.60 -12.04 4.49
C LEU A 105 7.75 -13.03 4.69
N PRO A 106 7.74 -13.83 5.78
CA PRO A 106 8.81 -14.78 6.10
C PRO A 106 8.75 -16.07 5.25
N GLY A 107 8.26 -15.97 4.02
CA GLY A 107 8.20 -17.07 3.06
C GLY A 107 9.46 -17.16 2.22
N VAL A 108 9.82 -18.38 1.80
CA VAL A 108 11.01 -18.66 0.98
C VAL A 108 11.01 -17.78 -0.29
N GLU A 109 9.90 -17.73 -1.00
CA GLU A 109 9.75 -16.92 -2.21
C GLU A 109 10.12 -15.44 -2.00
N SER A 110 9.63 -14.84 -0.89
CA SER A 110 9.92 -13.43 -0.58
C SER A 110 11.41 -13.20 -0.32
N ILE A 111 12.06 -14.14 0.36
CA ILE A 111 13.49 -14.08 0.64
C ILE A 111 14.31 -14.26 -0.64
N GLU A 112 13.94 -15.21 -1.50
CA GLU A 112 14.58 -15.43 -2.79
C GLU A 112 14.48 -14.20 -3.70
N ILE A 113 13.33 -13.51 -3.71
CA ILE A 113 13.18 -12.24 -4.42
C ILE A 113 14.16 -11.21 -3.88
N CYS A 114 14.26 -11.06 -2.57
CA CYS A 114 15.21 -10.12 -1.96
C CYS A 114 16.67 -10.43 -2.36
N HIS A 115 17.06 -11.70 -2.36
CA HIS A 115 18.39 -12.13 -2.80
C HIS A 115 18.64 -11.85 -4.28
N ARG A 116 17.66 -12.15 -5.14
CA ARG A 116 17.71 -11.85 -6.58
C ARG A 116 17.93 -10.37 -6.85
N GLU A 117 17.25 -9.52 -6.09
CA GLU A 117 17.38 -8.07 -6.17
C GLU A 117 18.61 -7.53 -5.41
N GLN A 118 19.52 -8.42 -4.96
CA GLN A 118 20.78 -8.07 -4.31
C GLN A 118 20.60 -7.24 -3.03
N ILE A 119 19.51 -7.46 -2.28
CA ILE A 119 19.32 -6.85 -0.97
C ILE A 119 20.19 -7.60 0.05
N PRO A 120 21.08 -6.92 0.76
CA PRO A 120 21.89 -7.55 1.80
C PRO A 120 21.03 -8.16 2.92
N GLY A 121 21.40 -9.32 3.43
CA GLY A 121 20.64 -10.02 4.48
C GLY A 121 20.32 -9.16 5.71
N LYS A 122 21.23 -8.27 6.11
CA LYS A 122 21.03 -7.31 7.22
C LYS A 122 19.94 -6.26 6.95
N GLN A 123 19.52 -6.10 5.72
CA GLN A 123 18.48 -5.17 5.26
C GLN A 123 17.14 -5.87 4.97
N ILE A 124 17.06 -7.19 5.17
CA ILE A 124 15.83 -7.98 4.99
C ILE A 124 15.17 -8.17 6.36
N ILE A 125 13.92 -7.71 6.48
CA ILE A 125 13.09 -7.83 7.69
C ILE A 125 11.93 -8.77 7.35
N ALA A 126 12.12 -10.07 7.60
CA ALA A 126 11.14 -11.11 7.28
C ALA A 126 10.18 -11.32 8.43
N MET A 127 9.00 -10.69 8.37
CA MET A 127 8.01 -10.72 9.45
C MET A 127 6.58 -10.68 8.88
N GLN A 128 5.66 -11.31 9.61
CA GLN A 128 4.22 -11.28 9.27
C GLN A 128 3.47 -10.36 10.21
N GLY A 129 2.77 -9.36 9.62
CA GLY A 129 1.92 -8.43 10.34
C GLY A 129 0.52 -8.99 10.68
N PRO A 130 -0.37 -8.13 11.18
CA PRO A 130 -0.20 -6.68 11.35
C PRO A 130 0.76 -6.31 12.49
N PHE A 131 1.32 -5.09 12.45
CA PHE A 131 2.30 -4.59 13.42
C PHE A 131 1.75 -3.36 14.13
N GLY A 132 1.93 -3.27 15.46
CA GLY A 132 1.62 -2.10 16.25
C GLY A 132 2.59 -0.92 15.97
N THR A 133 2.22 0.25 16.48
CA THR A 133 3.01 1.49 16.35
C THR A 133 4.40 1.31 16.96
N GLU A 134 4.50 0.72 18.15
CA GLU A 134 5.75 0.56 18.91
C GLU A 134 6.79 -0.25 18.13
N LEU A 135 6.37 -1.32 17.43
CA LEU A 135 7.28 -2.11 16.62
C LEU A 135 7.75 -1.34 15.39
N ASN A 136 6.84 -0.59 14.74
CA ASN A 136 7.22 0.26 13.61
C ASN A 136 8.22 1.33 14.04
N GLU A 137 7.99 2.01 15.16
CA GLU A 137 8.93 2.98 15.74
C GLU A 137 10.28 2.34 16.09
N ALA A 138 10.27 1.15 16.69
CA ALA A 138 11.51 0.45 17.03
C ALA A 138 12.34 0.14 15.78
N LEU A 139 11.72 -0.27 14.67
CA LEU A 139 12.39 -0.49 13.38
C LEU A 139 12.91 0.81 12.78
N ILE A 140 12.12 1.88 12.84
CA ILE A 140 12.52 3.21 12.35
C ILE A 140 13.79 3.66 13.09
N ARG A 141 13.78 3.60 14.41
CA ARG A 141 14.97 3.98 15.23
C ARG A 141 16.14 3.04 15.02
N GLN A 142 15.92 1.72 15.00
CA GLN A 142 16.98 0.71 14.88
C GLN A 142 17.80 0.85 13.60
N TYR A 143 17.13 1.17 12.50
CA TYR A 143 17.74 1.24 11.18
C TYR A 143 17.95 2.66 10.66
N ASP A 144 17.77 3.66 11.51
CA ASP A 144 17.91 5.09 11.15
C ASP A 144 17.10 5.43 9.88
N ILE A 145 15.83 5.07 9.90
CA ILE A 145 14.92 5.23 8.76
C ILE A 145 14.51 6.70 8.64
N GLY A 146 14.82 7.30 7.51
CA GLY A 146 14.38 8.65 7.17
C GLY A 146 13.12 8.68 6.29
N VAL A 147 12.78 7.57 5.63
CA VAL A 147 11.60 7.48 4.75
C VAL A 147 10.93 6.13 4.91
N LEU A 148 9.62 6.14 5.16
CA LEU A 148 8.79 4.93 5.19
C LEU A 148 7.92 4.89 3.95
N VAL A 149 8.01 3.80 3.17
CA VAL A 149 7.18 3.56 1.99
C VAL A 149 6.13 2.50 2.31
N THR A 150 4.87 2.84 2.13
CA THR A 150 3.77 1.92 2.39
C THR A 150 2.68 2.04 1.31
N LYS A 151 1.87 1.00 1.18
CA LYS A 151 0.62 1.08 0.43
C LYS A 151 -0.49 1.52 1.37
N GLU A 152 -1.42 2.28 0.85
CA GLU A 152 -2.65 2.63 1.53
C GLU A 152 -3.55 1.37 1.63
N SER A 153 -3.23 0.50 2.57
CA SER A 153 -3.85 -0.84 2.72
C SER A 153 -4.96 -0.90 3.77
N GLY A 154 -5.42 0.25 4.25
CA GLY A 154 -6.43 0.35 5.30
C GLY A 154 -5.97 -0.25 6.65
N GLN A 155 -6.93 -0.45 7.57
CA GLN A 155 -6.64 -0.98 8.91
C GLN A 155 -6.03 -2.39 8.88
N ALA A 156 -6.52 -3.27 7.99
CA ALA A 156 -6.01 -4.64 7.88
C ALA A 156 -4.51 -4.71 7.51
N GLY A 157 -3.99 -3.68 6.85
CA GLY A 157 -2.57 -3.57 6.49
C GLY A 157 -1.73 -2.78 7.49
N GLY A 158 -2.30 -2.33 8.61
CA GLY A 158 -1.61 -1.54 9.63
C GLY A 158 -1.13 -0.18 9.10
N PHE A 159 -1.93 0.46 8.23
CA PHE A 159 -1.57 1.77 7.66
C PHE A 159 -1.54 2.86 8.75
N PRO A 160 -2.57 3.02 9.62
CA PRO A 160 -2.56 4.02 10.69
C PRO A 160 -1.36 3.87 11.66
N GLU A 161 -1.02 2.62 12.01
CA GLU A 161 0.11 2.33 12.90
C GLU A 161 1.47 2.73 12.30
N LYS A 162 1.60 2.65 10.95
CA LYS A 162 2.80 3.07 10.25
C LYS A 162 2.92 4.59 10.19
N ILE A 163 1.81 5.30 9.96
CA ILE A 163 1.80 6.77 9.95
C ILE A 163 2.18 7.30 11.32
N ARG A 164 1.50 6.85 12.38
CA ARG A 164 1.81 7.26 13.76
C ARG A 164 3.24 6.95 14.18
N ALA A 165 3.83 5.89 13.67
CA ALA A 165 5.22 5.55 13.97
C ALA A 165 6.23 6.41 13.20
N ALA A 166 5.81 7.08 12.14
CA ALA A 166 6.68 7.94 11.32
C ALA A 166 6.63 9.42 11.75
N GLU A 167 5.72 9.79 12.67
CA GLU A 167 5.68 11.09 13.36
C GLU A 167 6.91 11.28 14.26
#